data_4fd48c2ffbbbc960b398c1d099f6cce5
#
_entry.id   4fd48c2ffbbbc960b398c1d099f6cce5
#
_cell.length_a   1.000
_cell.length_b   1.000
_cell.length_c   1.000
_cell.angle_alpha   90.00
_cell.angle_beta   90.00
_cell.angle_gamma   90.00
#
_symmetry.space_group_name_H-M   'P 1'
#
loop_
_entity.id
_entity.type
_entity.pdbx_description
1 polymer ?
#
loop_
_entity_poly.entity_id
_entity_poly.type
_entity_poly.pdbx_seq_one_letter_code
_entity_poly.pdbx_strand_id
1 'polypeptide(L)'
;MSLELPPGLVRLVSALRAAGGRPYVVGGAVRDGLRGLPVKDYDVEVFGLPPERLEPVLAGHGRVDAVGQAFRVYKLSGVEGLEGALDVTVPRRDSKVGPGHRGIAVEGDPGLSVEEAARRRDFTMNAMLLDPATGDILDPWGGRRDLDARLLRAVDARTFGEDPLRALRAVQFAARFELSVDPATAALCASMPLAELPSERVFGEIEKLLLKARRPSIGLGLLKEWGMLPTVAPELVPLEATPQDPGWHPEGDVWAHTLQVVDAAADLRDGLGDDQPRQLAVMLGALCHDLGKPPTTRFEDGRIRSPGHEEAGLPPTRSLLDRWSVHTLLGYDVREQVLGLVAHHLKPGQLYDERDRVGDGAIRRLARKCEPDLLYRVAKADCLGRRPGAFEPVAMEWFLERVRQLDVAVRPPDPILKGRDVLVLGVPPGREVGRIVRAVYERQLDGAVTTLEEAQAEARRILESPSEVD
;
A
#
# COMPACT_ATOMS: atom_id res chain seq x y z
N MET A 1 -6.16 31.90 -5.63
CA MET A 1 -5.18 31.04 -4.92
C MET A 1 -4.14 30.67 -5.96
N SER A 2 -2.92 31.18 -5.87
CA SER A 2 -1.86 30.93 -6.86
C SER A 2 -1.10 29.65 -6.42
N LEU A 3 -1.05 28.66 -7.31
CA LEU A 3 -0.13 27.53 -7.16
C LEU A 3 1.29 28.10 -7.29
N GLU A 4 2.08 28.04 -6.23
CA GLU A 4 3.49 28.44 -6.30
C GLU A 4 4.26 27.39 -7.11
N LEU A 5 4.78 27.83 -8.26
CA LEU A 5 5.51 26.95 -9.15
C LEU A 5 7.02 27.00 -8.84
N PRO A 6 7.73 25.87 -8.93
CA PRO A 6 9.17 25.83 -8.76
C PRO A 6 9.89 26.78 -9.74
N PRO A 7 10.98 27.46 -9.32
CA PRO A 7 11.67 28.43 -10.16
C PRO A 7 12.16 27.87 -11.51
N GLY A 8 12.65 26.63 -11.49
CA GLY A 8 13.08 25.95 -12.73
C GLY A 8 11.93 25.71 -13.70
N LEU A 9 10.75 25.35 -13.18
CA LEU A 9 9.55 25.18 -14.01
C LEU A 9 9.12 26.52 -14.64
N VAL A 10 9.17 27.62 -13.90
CA VAL A 10 8.85 28.96 -14.43
C VAL A 10 9.79 29.34 -15.58
N ARG A 11 11.11 29.06 -15.45
CA ARG A 11 12.07 29.32 -16.53
C ARG A 11 11.82 28.44 -17.75
N LEU A 12 11.56 27.15 -17.54
CA LEU A 12 11.22 26.22 -18.62
C LEU A 12 9.98 26.67 -19.39
N VAL A 13 8.93 27.06 -18.68
CA VAL A 13 7.69 27.60 -19.29
C VAL A 13 7.97 28.81 -20.16
N SER A 14 8.81 29.74 -19.70
CA SER A 14 9.21 30.92 -20.45
C SER A 14 9.96 30.55 -21.73
N ALA A 15 10.90 29.59 -21.68
CA ALA A 15 11.64 29.11 -22.82
C ALA A 15 10.77 28.37 -23.85
N LEU A 16 9.82 27.54 -23.38
CA LEU A 16 8.86 26.86 -24.25
C LEU A 16 7.95 27.84 -24.99
N ARG A 17 7.52 28.91 -24.30
CA ARG A 17 6.72 29.99 -24.95
C ARG A 17 7.54 30.77 -25.97
N ALA A 18 8.78 31.09 -25.68
CA ALA A 18 9.68 31.75 -26.61
C ALA A 18 9.93 30.91 -27.90
N ALA A 19 9.91 29.56 -27.75
CA ALA A 19 9.98 28.65 -28.88
C ALA A 19 8.65 28.48 -29.65
N GLY A 20 7.57 29.17 -29.26
CA GLY A 20 6.24 29.15 -29.88
C GLY A 20 5.29 28.09 -29.32
N GLY A 21 5.64 27.42 -28.20
CA GLY A 21 4.79 26.48 -27.52
C GLY A 21 3.83 27.15 -26.53
N ARG A 22 2.77 26.42 -26.17
CA ARG A 22 1.83 26.78 -25.11
C ARG A 22 1.87 25.68 -24.01
N PRO A 23 2.77 25.80 -23.04
CA PRO A 23 2.88 24.83 -21.94
C PRO A 23 1.79 25.05 -20.90
N TYR A 24 1.20 23.95 -20.41
CA TYR A 24 0.26 23.93 -19.30
C TYR A 24 0.69 22.88 -18.27
N VAL A 25 0.55 23.23 -16.99
CA VAL A 25 0.60 22.22 -15.91
C VAL A 25 -0.73 21.48 -15.93
N VAL A 26 -0.71 20.16 -15.79
CA VAL A 26 -1.89 19.33 -16.00
C VAL A 26 -2.06 18.26 -14.90
N GLY A 27 -3.25 17.68 -14.83
CA GLY A 27 -3.53 16.48 -14.05
C GLY A 27 -3.53 16.69 -12.54
N GLY A 28 -2.82 15.83 -11.83
CA GLY A 28 -2.80 15.79 -10.37
C GLY A 28 -2.34 17.08 -9.70
N ALA A 29 -1.34 17.74 -10.27
CA ALA A 29 -0.78 18.99 -9.75
C ALA A 29 -1.84 20.11 -9.65
N VAL A 30 -2.68 20.25 -10.69
CA VAL A 30 -3.74 21.27 -10.69
C VAL A 30 -4.81 20.93 -9.65
N ARG A 31 -5.26 19.68 -9.62
CA ARG A 31 -6.25 19.22 -8.63
C ARG A 31 -5.76 19.41 -7.19
N ASP A 32 -4.54 18.96 -6.89
CA ASP A 32 -3.99 19.00 -5.53
C ASP A 32 -3.72 20.45 -5.11
N GLY A 33 -3.22 21.30 -6.01
CA GLY A 33 -3.06 22.72 -5.76
C GLY A 33 -4.38 23.42 -5.47
N LEU A 34 -5.47 23.12 -6.19
CA LEU A 34 -6.80 23.66 -5.91
C LEU A 34 -7.34 23.24 -4.54
N ARG A 35 -6.93 22.07 -4.05
CA ARG A 35 -7.29 21.56 -2.72
C ARG A 35 -6.38 22.07 -1.61
N GLY A 36 -5.36 22.87 -1.92
CA GLY A 36 -4.35 23.32 -0.94
C GLY A 36 -3.44 22.20 -0.44
N LEU A 37 -3.33 21.09 -1.18
CA LEU A 37 -2.44 19.98 -0.86
C LEU A 37 -1.04 20.23 -1.43
N PRO A 38 0.03 19.72 -0.79
CA PRO A 38 1.38 19.78 -1.33
C PRO A 38 1.45 19.09 -2.70
N VAL A 39 2.04 19.79 -3.68
CA VAL A 39 2.29 19.24 -5.03
C VAL A 39 3.74 18.80 -5.09
N LYS A 40 3.97 17.51 -5.29
CA LYS A 40 5.32 16.91 -5.41
C LYS A 40 5.70 16.63 -6.86
N ASP A 41 4.72 16.18 -7.65
CA ASP A 41 4.93 15.77 -9.04
C ASP A 41 4.20 16.73 -9.99
N TYR A 42 4.92 17.22 -10.99
CA TYR A 42 4.36 18.09 -12.02
C TYR A 42 4.39 17.39 -13.37
N ASP A 43 3.26 17.46 -14.07
CA ASP A 43 3.13 17.07 -15.48
C ASP A 43 2.93 18.34 -16.30
N VAL A 44 3.67 18.47 -17.40
CA VAL A 44 3.52 19.59 -18.34
C VAL A 44 3.12 19.07 -19.72
N GLU A 45 2.04 19.58 -20.27
CA GLU A 45 1.59 19.29 -21.62
C GLU A 45 1.83 20.51 -22.52
N VAL A 46 2.58 20.34 -23.62
CA VAL A 46 3.04 21.45 -24.48
C VAL A 46 2.32 21.41 -25.83
N PHE A 47 1.45 22.37 -26.07
CA PHE A 47 0.70 22.54 -27.30
C PHE A 47 1.44 23.43 -28.33
N GLY A 48 1.21 23.22 -29.59
CA GLY A 48 1.74 24.06 -30.69
C GLY A 48 3.23 23.87 -30.98
N LEU A 49 3.93 23.00 -30.27
CA LEU A 49 5.36 22.74 -30.48
C LEU A 49 5.57 21.27 -30.83
N PRO A 50 6.06 20.94 -32.03
CA PRO A 50 6.33 19.57 -32.41
C PRO A 50 7.55 19.02 -31.64
N PRO A 51 7.64 17.67 -31.46
CA PRO A 51 8.67 17.03 -30.69
C PRO A 51 10.11 17.42 -31.07
N GLU A 52 10.38 17.61 -32.34
CA GLU A 52 11.71 17.96 -32.88
C GLU A 52 12.18 19.36 -32.44
N ARG A 53 11.23 20.23 -32.10
CA ARG A 53 11.49 21.57 -31.56
C ARG A 53 11.40 21.61 -30.03
N LEU A 54 10.67 20.67 -29.44
CA LEU A 54 10.50 20.57 -27.98
C LEU A 54 11.78 20.07 -27.30
N GLU A 55 12.36 18.98 -27.79
CA GLU A 55 13.52 18.31 -27.18
C GLU A 55 14.75 19.21 -27.00
N PRO A 56 15.17 20.04 -27.99
CA PRO A 56 16.28 20.98 -27.79
C PRO A 56 16.03 22.03 -26.70
N VAL A 57 14.77 22.46 -26.51
CA VAL A 57 14.41 23.41 -25.45
C VAL A 57 14.53 22.72 -24.09
N LEU A 58 14.04 21.50 -23.97
CA LEU A 58 14.14 20.72 -22.72
C LEU A 58 15.59 20.47 -22.31
N ALA A 59 16.46 20.11 -23.27
CA ALA A 59 17.87 19.86 -23.04
C ALA A 59 18.64 21.08 -22.47
N GLY A 60 18.14 22.28 -22.72
CA GLY A 60 18.67 23.51 -22.12
C GLY A 60 18.31 23.73 -20.64
N HIS A 61 17.38 22.91 -20.08
CA HIS A 61 16.84 23.09 -18.73
C HIS A 61 17.05 21.91 -17.80
N GLY A 62 17.64 20.80 -18.28
CA GLY A 62 17.93 19.63 -17.50
C GLY A 62 18.32 18.43 -18.36
N ARG A 63 18.52 17.28 -17.71
CA ARG A 63 18.78 16.03 -18.41
C ARG A 63 17.45 15.45 -18.92
N VAL A 64 17.38 15.21 -20.24
CA VAL A 64 16.21 14.66 -20.91
C VAL A 64 16.40 13.17 -21.14
N ASP A 65 15.48 12.38 -20.60
CA ASP A 65 15.34 10.95 -20.88
C ASP A 65 14.01 10.74 -21.63
N ALA A 66 14.06 10.36 -22.91
CA ALA A 66 12.86 10.04 -23.68
C ALA A 66 12.38 8.62 -23.33
N VAL A 67 11.20 8.51 -22.76
CA VAL A 67 10.58 7.23 -22.38
C VAL A 67 9.47 6.89 -23.38
N GLY A 68 9.58 5.70 -24.00
CA GLY A 68 8.58 5.19 -24.93
C GLY A 68 8.63 5.85 -26.30
N GLN A 69 9.24 5.19 -27.30
CA GLN A 69 9.38 5.69 -28.67
C GLN A 69 8.02 6.05 -29.34
N ALA A 70 6.92 5.39 -28.89
CA ALA A 70 5.58 5.64 -29.42
C ALA A 70 4.84 6.78 -28.72
N PHE A 71 5.20 7.13 -27.45
CA PHE A 71 4.41 8.03 -26.61
C PHE A 71 5.06 9.40 -26.38
N ARG A 72 6.35 9.54 -26.71
CA ARG A 72 7.17 10.75 -26.53
C ARG A 72 6.87 11.48 -25.21
N VAL A 73 7.00 10.75 -24.08
CA VAL A 73 7.06 11.34 -22.76
C VAL A 73 8.52 11.66 -22.46
N TYR A 74 8.83 12.91 -22.23
CA TYR A 74 10.15 13.36 -21.85
C TYR A 74 10.23 13.48 -20.33
N LYS A 75 11.14 12.74 -19.71
CA LYS A 75 11.46 12.91 -18.30
C LYS A 75 12.63 13.87 -18.18
N LEU A 76 12.36 15.03 -17.59
CA LEU A 76 13.35 16.09 -17.41
C LEU A 76 13.83 16.09 -15.96
N SER A 77 15.06 15.68 -15.72
CA SER A 77 15.69 15.64 -14.39
C SER A 77 16.62 16.84 -14.16
N GLY A 78 16.81 17.24 -12.89
CA GLY A 78 17.69 18.34 -12.52
C GLY A 78 17.05 19.73 -12.70
N VAL A 79 15.73 19.80 -12.73
CA VAL A 79 15.01 21.09 -12.77
C VAL A 79 15.07 21.72 -11.38
N GLU A 80 15.54 22.97 -11.31
CA GLU A 80 15.72 23.68 -10.03
C GLU A 80 14.39 23.83 -9.27
N GLY A 81 14.41 23.42 -8.00
CA GLY A 81 13.25 23.45 -7.12
C GLY A 81 12.32 22.24 -7.25
N LEU A 82 12.70 21.20 -8.02
CA LEU A 82 12.02 19.91 -8.08
C LEU A 82 12.93 18.81 -7.53
N GLU A 83 12.38 17.99 -6.62
CA GLU A 83 13.10 16.84 -6.06
C GLU A 83 13.12 15.63 -7.01
N GLY A 84 12.22 15.58 -7.99
CA GLY A 84 12.04 14.50 -8.95
C GLY A 84 12.21 14.92 -10.40
N ALA A 85 11.83 14.03 -11.32
CA ALA A 85 11.76 14.35 -12.74
C ALA A 85 10.41 15.00 -13.09
N LEU A 86 10.45 15.98 -13.98
CA LEU A 86 9.28 16.61 -14.59
C LEU A 86 8.87 15.79 -15.82
N ASP A 87 7.63 15.35 -15.88
CA ASP A 87 7.09 14.71 -17.07
C ASP A 87 6.58 15.77 -18.05
N VAL A 88 7.19 15.84 -19.24
CA VAL A 88 6.80 16.76 -20.31
C VAL A 88 6.26 15.97 -21.49
N THR A 89 5.06 16.30 -21.93
CA THR A 89 4.37 15.59 -23.02
C THR A 89 3.85 16.57 -24.08
N VAL A 90 3.62 16.08 -25.29
CA VAL A 90 2.76 16.76 -26.26
C VAL A 90 1.35 16.19 -26.18
N PRO A 91 0.30 16.97 -26.50
CA PRO A 91 -1.05 16.45 -26.67
C PRO A 91 -1.07 15.28 -27.65
N ARG A 92 -1.94 14.31 -27.38
CA ARG A 92 -1.98 13.10 -28.20
C ARG A 92 -3.41 12.66 -28.51
N ARG A 93 -3.58 12.00 -29.64
CA ARG A 93 -4.78 11.24 -30.00
C ARG A 93 -4.55 9.79 -29.62
N ASP A 94 -5.46 9.24 -28.86
CA ASP A 94 -5.51 7.80 -28.57
C ASP A 94 -6.52 7.18 -29.53
N SER A 95 -6.11 6.22 -30.36
CA SER A 95 -6.97 5.51 -31.31
C SER A 95 -7.01 4.03 -30.97
N LYS A 96 -8.19 3.47 -30.78
CA LYS A 96 -8.35 2.05 -30.50
C LYS A 96 -8.17 1.26 -31.81
N VAL A 97 -7.07 0.51 -31.91
CA VAL A 97 -6.72 -0.32 -33.08
C VAL A 97 -6.84 -1.83 -32.81
N GLY A 98 -7.17 -2.24 -31.57
CA GLY A 98 -7.30 -3.62 -31.17
C GLY A 98 -7.94 -3.80 -29.80
N PRO A 99 -8.17 -5.05 -29.34
CA PRO A 99 -8.71 -5.33 -28.01
C PRO A 99 -7.68 -5.09 -26.90
N GLY A 100 -8.17 -4.74 -25.69
CA GLY A 100 -7.38 -4.53 -24.49
C GLY A 100 -6.53 -3.26 -24.50
N HIS A 101 -5.72 -3.09 -23.46
CA HIS A 101 -4.84 -1.92 -23.27
C HIS A 101 -3.67 -1.84 -24.27
N ARG A 102 -3.29 -2.95 -24.91
CA ARG A 102 -2.24 -2.99 -25.96
C ARG A 102 -2.76 -2.60 -27.34
N GLY A 103 -4.07 -2.50 -27.49
CA GLY A 103 -4.73 -2.13 -28.76
C GLY A 103 -4.95 -0.64 -28.93
N ILE A 104 -4.22 0.23 -28.21
CA ILE A 104 -4.31 1.67 -28.35
C ILE A 104 -3.10 2.17 -29.15
N ALA A 105 -3.35 2.72 -30.34
CA ALA A 105 -2.35 3.50 -31.07
C ALA A 105 -2.38 4.93 -30.53
N VAL A 106 -1.22 5.47 -30.23
CA VAL A 106 -1.06 6.80 -29.66
C VAL A 106 -0.25 7.63 -30.64
N GLU A 107 -0.79 8.78 -31.03
CA GLU A 107 -0.13 9.71 -31.93
C GLU A 107 -0.08 11.11 -31.29
N GLY A 108 1.13 11.67 -31.18
CA GLY A 108 1.34 13.03 -30.69
C GLY A 108 0.80 14.04 -31.71
N ASP A 109 -0.12 14.89 -31.27
CA ASP A 109 -0.70 15.98 -32.11
C ASP A 109 -0.63 17.30 -31.33
N PRO A 110 0.45 18.09 -31.53
CA PRO A 110 0.59 19.40 -30.86
C PRO A 110 -0.51 20.41 -31.26
N GLY A 111 -1.24 20.16 -32.34
CA GLY A 111 -2.31 21.01 -32.84
C GLY A 111 -3.68 20.79 -32.22
N LEU A 112 -3.82 19.79 -31.33
CA LEU A 112 -5.07 19.52 -30.60
C LEU A 112 -5.56 20.76 -29.85
N SER A 113 -6.88 20.89 -29.75
CA SER A 113 -7.48 21.83 -28.80
C SER A 113 -7.30 21.31 -27.38
N VAL A 114 -7.35 22.21 -26.40
CA VAL A 114 -7.28 21.86 -24.98
C VAL A 114 -8.42 20.91 -24.59
N GLU A 115 -9.60 21.13 -25.12
CA GLU A 115 -10.78 20.30 -24.89
C GLU A 115 -10.59 18.87 -25.38
N GLU A 116 -10.09 18.69 -26.61
CA GLU A 116 -9.81 17.36 -27.17
C GLU A 116 -8.71 16.64 -26.43
N ALA A 117 -7.62 17.33 -26.06
CA ALA A 117 -6.53 16.75 -25.29
C ALA A 117 -7.00 16.31 -23.89
N ALA A 118 -7.84 17.10 -23.22
CA ALA A 118 -8.39 16.79 -21.90
C ALA A 118 -9.44 15.67 -21.95
N ARG A 119 -10.15 15.48 -23.08
CA ARG A 119 -11.20 14.46 -23.24
C ARG A 119 -10.74 13.04 -22.97
N ARG A 120 -9.48 12.70 -23.28
CA ARG A 120 -8.90 11.37 -23.07
C ARG A 120 -8.57 11.07 -21.60
N ARG A 121 -8.63 12.07 -20.72
CA ARG A 121 -8.35 11.88 -19.30
C ARG A 121 -9.46 11.08 -18.62
N ASP A 122 -9.14 10.50 -17.45
CA ASP A 122 -10.05 9.65 -16.71
C ASP A 122 -11.22 10.43 -16.10
N PHE A 123 -10.92 11.43 -15.26
CA PHE A 123 -11.92 12.16 -14.47
C PHE A 123 -11.81 13.65 -14.68
N THR A 124 -12.96 14.35 -14.59
CA THR A 124 -13.07 15.80 -14.76
C THR A 124 -12.09 16.56 -13.87
N MET A 125 -11.93 16.13 -12.61
CA MET A 125 -11.00 16.74 -11.65
C MET A 125 -9.52 16.63 -12.06
N ASN A 126 -9.17 15.70 -12.96
CA ASN A 126 -7.82 15.51 -13.49
C ASN A 126 -7.68 16.10 -14.91
N ALA A 127 -8.76 16.68 -15.48
CA ALA A 127 -8.82 17.20 -16.83
C ALA A 127 -8.65 18.72 -16.90
N MET A 128 -8.34 19.35 -15.78
CA MET A 128 -8.03 20.78 -15.69
C MET A 128 -6.57 21.04 -16.08
N LEU A 129 -6.32 22.20 -16.69
CA LEU A 129 -5.01 22.67 -17.07
C LEU A 129 -4.76 24.04 -16.45
N LEU A 130 -3.57 24.25 -15.89
CA LEU A 130 -3.14 25.56 -15.38
C LEU A 130 -2.19 26.19 -16.37
N ASP A 131 -2.48 27.42 -16.78
CA ASP A 131 -1.52 28.27 -17.49
C ASP A 131 -0.50 28.82 -16.48
N PRO A 132 0.77 28.37 -16.54
CA PRO A 132 1.73 28.75 -15.49
C PRO A 132 2.20 30.21 -15.60
N ALA A 133 1.89 30.92 -16.70
CA ALA A 133 2.29 32.32 -16.85
C ALA A 133 1.23 33.30 -16.38
N THR A 134 -0.05 32.96 -16.52
CA THR A 134 -1.17 33.82 -16.08
C THR A 134 -1.80 33.38 -14.77
N GLY A 135 -1.62 32.09 -14.39
CA GLY A 135 -2.32 31.46 -13.29
C GLY A 135 -3.77 31.07 -13.60
N ASP A 136 -4.19 31.22 -14.84
CA ASP A 136 -5.54 30.85 -15.28
C ASP A 136 -5.72 29.34 -15.37
N ILE A 137 -6.90 28.87 -14.99
CA ILE A 137 -7.27 27.46 -15.09
C ILE A 137 -8.23 27.27 -16.25
N LEU A 138 -7.82 26.46 -17.21
CA LEU A 138 -8.65 25.98 -18.30
C LEU A 138 -9.36 24.71 -17.85
N ASP A 139 -10.68 24.77 -17.79
CA ASP A 139 -11.52 23.67 -17.27
C ASP A 139 -12.67 23.35 -18.25
N PRO A 140 -12.36 22.74 -19.40
CA PRO A 140 -13.37 22.47 -20.42
C PRO A 140 -14.44 21.45 -20.00
N TRP A 141 -14.15 20.64 -18.99
CA TRP A 141 -15.03 19.52 -18.55
C TRP A 141 -15.65 19.73 -17.17
N GLY A 142 -15.50 20.91 -16.56
CA GLY A 142 -16.14 21.27 -15.29
C GLY A 142 -15.54 20.57 -14.06
N GLY A 143 -14.25 20.24 -14.12
CA GLY A 143 -13.53 19.54 -13.05
C GLY A 143 -13.50 20.31 -11.74
N ARG A 144 -13.41 21.65 -11.77
CA ARG A 144 -13.44 22.48 -10.57
C ARG A 144 -14.78 22.38 -9.85
N ARG A 145 -15.89 22.49 -10.59
CA ARG A 145 -17.24 22.35 -10.04
C ARG A 145 -17.44 20.96 -9.39
N ASP A 146 -17.00 19.90 -10.07
CA ASP A 146 -17.12 18.54 -9.56
C ASP A 146 -16.21 18.33 -8.33
N LEU A 147 -15.03 18.92 -8.30
CA LEU A 147 -14.12 18.89 -7.16
C LEU A 147 -14.71 19.61 -5.95
N ASP A 148 -15.30 20.81 -6.13
CA ASP A 148 -15.97 21.57 -5.09
C ASP A 148 -17.20 20.83 -4.55
N ALA A 149 -17.92 20.11 -5.42
CA ALA A 149 -19.06 19.25 -5.08
C ALA A 149 -18.66 17.91 -4.46
N ARG A 150 -17.36 17.62 -4.32
CA ARG A 150 -16.84 16.30 -3.91
C ARG A 150 -17.37 15.16 -4.77
N LEU A 151 -17.42 15.35 -6.08
CA LEU A 151 -17.96 14.40 -7.04
C LEU A 151 -16.87 13.87 -7.96
N LEU A 152 -16.76 12.56 -8.05
CA LEU A 152 -15.91 11.89 -9.03
C LEU A 152 -16.73 11.59 -10.29
N ARG A 153 -16.37 12.22 -11.40
CA ARG A 153 -17.07 12.09 -12.69
C ARG A 153 -16.07 11.77 -13.81
N ALA A 154 -16.40 10.79 -14.65
CA ALA A 154 -15.68 10.52 -15.89
C ALA A 154 -15.76 11.71 -16.84
N VAL A 155 -14.66 11.98 -17.58
CA VAL A 155 -14.65 13.08 -18.56
C VAL A 155 -15.59 12.77 -19.71
N ASP A 156 -15.43 11.63 -20.35
CA ASP A 156 -16.21 11.20 -21.51
C ASP A 156 -16.46 9.70 -21.45
N ALA A 157 -17.72 9.29 -21.53
CA ALA A 157 -18.12 7.88 -21.41
C ALA A 157 -17.52 6.99 -22.51
N ARG A 158 -17.27 7.55 -23.71
CA ARG A 158 -16.72 6.78 -24.82
C ARG A 158 -15.26 6.45 -24.64
N THR A 159 -14.46 7.44 -24.25
CA THR A 159 -13.03 7.26 -24.02
C THR A 159 -12.74 6.58 -22.69
N PHE A 160 -13.63 6.69 -21.69
CA PHE A 160 -13.45 6.07 -20.39
C PHE A 160 -13.28 4.55 -20.47
N GLY A 161 -14.08 3.89 -21.33
CA GLY A 161 -14.06 2.44 -21.53
C GLY A 161 -12.81 1.89 -22.24
N GLU A 162 -11.93 2.74 -22.74
CA GLU A 162 -10.70 2.32 -23.45
C GLU A 162 -9.65 1.72 -22.53
N ASP A 163 -9.58 2.15 -21.26
CA ASP A 163 -8.68 1.58 -20.24
C ASP A 163 -9.47 1.10 -19.03
N PRO A 164 -9.69 -0.22 -18.87
CA PRO A 164 -10.40 -0.78 -17.73
C PRO A 164 -9.78 -0.43 -16.36
N LEU A 165 -8.49 -0.07 -16.30
CA LEU A 165 -7.85 0.36 -15.05
C LEU A 165 -8.52 1.60 -14.46
N ARG A 166 -9.18 2.44 -15.29
CA ARG A 166 -9.89 3.63 -14.81
C ARG A 166 -10.96 3.31 -13.76
N ALA A 167 -11.55 2.10 -13.81
CA ALA A 167 -12.47 1.65 -12.78
C ALA A 167 -11.79 1.47 -11.42
N LEU A 168 -10.59 0.89 -11.36
CA LEU A 168 -9.81 0.78 -10.12
C LEU A 168 -9.27 2.15 -9.67
N ARG A 169 -8.93 3.02 -10.62
CA ARG A 169 -8.59 4.41 -10.33
C ARG A 169 -9.77 5.16 -9.71
N ALA A 170 -11.01 4.89 -10.15
CA ALA A 170 -12.21 5.46 -9.53
C ALA A 170 -12.33 5.02 -8.06
N VAL A 171 -12.14 3.74 -7.78
CA VAL A 171 -12.16 3.16 -6.44
C VAL A 171 -11.14 3.87 -5.52
N GLN A 172 -9.88 3.99 -5.96
CA GLN A 172 -8.86 4.61 -5.12
C GLN A 172 -9.07 6.13 -4.97
N PHE A 173 -9.51 6.84 -6.03
CA PHE A 173 -9.74 8.29 -5.93
C PHE A 173 -10.95 8.60 -5.04
N ALA A 174 -12.04 7.83 -5.17
CA ALA A 174 -13.20 7.99 -4.30
C ALA A 174 -12.83 7.86 -2.83
N ALA A 175 -12.04 6.84 -2.47
CA ALA A 175 -11.57 6.64 -1.10
C ALA A 175 -10.53 7.68 -0.66
N ARG A 176 -9.53 7.97 -1.50
CA ARG A 176 -8.45 8.89 -1.17
C ARG A 176 -8.92 10.31 -0.91
N PHE A 177 -9.93 10.75 -1.65
CA PHE A 177 -10.44 12.11 -1.57
C PHE A 177 -11.84 12.19 -0.95
N GLU A 178 -12.38 11.06 -0.50
CA GLU A 178 -13.72 10.91 0.09
C GLU A 178 -14.79 11.55 -0.82
N LEU A 179 -14.80 11.12 -2.09
CA LEU A 179 -15.71 11.62 -3.13
C LEU A 179 -16.90 10.67 -3.30
N SER A 180 -18.08 11.23 -3.50
CA SER A 180 -19.18 10.48 -4.10
C SER A 180 -18.90 10.24 -5.58
N VAL A 181 -19.39 9.12 -6.12
CA VAL A 181 -19.20 8.80 -7.55
C VAL A 181 -20.48 9.12 -8.30
N ASP A 182 -20.32 9.84 -9.43
CA ASP A 182 -21.45 10.11 -10.33
C ASP A 182 -22.11 8.80 -10.80
N PRO A 183 -23.44 8.67 -10.79
CA PRO A 183 -24.12 7.42 -11.11
C PRO A 183 -23.80 6.85 -12.49
N ALA A 184 -23.65 7.71 -13.50
CA ALA A 184 -23.24 7.26 -14.84
C ALA A 184 -21.78 6.75 -14.85
N THR A 185 -20.91 7.38 -14.09
CA THR A 185 -19.52 6.94 -13.90
C THR A 185 -19.46 5.62 -13.16
N ALA A 186 -20.25 5.43 -12.10
CA ALA A 186 -20.34 4.17 -11.36
C ALA A 186 -20.80 3.02 -12.26
N ALA A 187 -21.84 3.25 -13.10
CA ALA A 187 -22.31 2.26 -14.07
C ALA A 187 -21.24 1.89 -15.10
N LEU A 188 -20.47 2.88 -15.60
CA LEU A 188 -19.31 2.62 -16.47
C LEU A 188 -18.28 1.75 -15.75
N CYS A 189 -17.90 2.09 -14.52
CA CYS A 189 -16.94 1.32 -13.74
C CYS A 189 -17.39 -0.13 -13.55
N ALA A 190 -18.65 -0.36 -13.15
CA ALA A 190 -19.21 -1.69 -12.92
C ALA A 190 -19.22 -2.58 -14.18
N SER A 191 -19.23 -1.97 -15.38
CA SER A 191 -19.22 -2.69 -16.67
C SER A 191 -17.81 -3.04 -17.20
N MET A 192 -16.72 -2.61 -16.52
CA MET A 192 -15.36 -2.78 -17.04
C MET A 192 -14.84 -4.22 -16.96
N PRO A 193 -14.25 -4.76 -18.04
CA PRO A 193 -13.62 -6.07 -18.05
C PRO A 193 -12.24 -6.04 -17.37
N LEU A 194 -12.17 -6.30 -16.08
CA LEU A 194 -10.92 -6.22 -15.30
C LEU A 194 -10.03 -7.45 -15.43
N ALA A 195 -10.55 -8.58 -15.92
CA ALA A 195 -9.85 -9.87 -15.92
C ALA A 195 -8.56 -9.88 -16.77
N GLU A 196 -8.46 -9.00 -17.76
CA GLU A 196 -7.28 -8.91 -18.66
C GLU A 196 -6.22 -7.92 -18.16
N LEU A 197 -6.45 -7.24 -17.03
CA LEU A 197 -5.48 -6.30 -16.48
C LEU A 197 -4.28 -7.03 -15.90
N PRO A 198 -3.04 -6.58 -16.19
CA PRO A 198 -1.85 -7.08 -15.52
C PRO A 198 -1.93 -6.89 -14.00
N SER A 199 -1.49 -7.91 -13.25
CA SER A 199 -1.54 -7.92 -11.78
C SER A 199 -0.87 -6.71 -11.15
N GLU A 200 0.26 -6.27 -11.72
CA GLU A 200 1.02 -5.12 -11.22
C GLU A 200 0.24 -3.81 -11.38
N ARG A 201 -0.55 -3.68 -12.46
CA ARG A 201 -1.42 -2.50 -12.65
C ARG A 201 -2.59 -2.50 -11.67
N VAL A 202 -3.19 -3.69 -11.44
CA VAL A 202 -4.27 -3.88 -10.45
C VAL A 202 -3.74 -3.53 -9.07
N PHE A 203 -2.62 -4.17 -8.66
CA PHE A 203 -2.03 -3.95 -7.35
C PHE A 203 -1.60 -2.50 -7.15
N GLY A 204 -1.04 -1.84 -8.17
CA GLY A 204 -0.67 -0.43 -8.06
C GLY A 204 -1.83 0.52 -7.71
N GLU A 205 -3.07 0.22 -8.07
CA GLU A 205 -4.24 0.99 -7.63
C GLU A 205 -4.73 0.55 -6.23
N ILE A 206 -4.65 -0.75 -5.90
CA ILE A 206 -4.94 -1.25 -4.54
C ILE A 206 -3.91 -0.72 -3.54
N GLU A 207 -2.63 -0.71 -3.87
CA GLU A 207 -1.58 -0.12 -3.04
C GLU A 207 -1.86 1.36 -2.73
N LYS A 208 -2.21 2.15 -3.76
CA LYS A 208 -2.60 3.56 -3.57
C LYS A 208 -3.84 3.69 -2.69
N LEU A 209 -4.82 2.81 -2.84
CA LEU A 209 -5.98 2.75 -1.97
C LEU A 209 -5.57 2.52 -0.52
N LEU A 210 -4.77 1.49 -0.27
CA LEU A 210 -4.35 1.09 1.08
C LEU A 210 -3.40 2.11 1.72
N LEU A 211 -2.49 2.74 0.96
CA LEU A 211 -1.47 3.63 1.50
C LEU A 211 -1.86 5.11 1.50
N LYS A 212 -2.78 5.55 0.63
CA LYS A 212 -3.09 6.98 0.46
C LYS A 212 -4.50 7.38 0.92
N ALA A 213 -5.41 6.41 1.08
CA ALA A 213 -6.72 6.71 1.61
C ALA A 213 -6.69 6.70 3.15
N ARG A 214 -7.36 7.67 3.76
CA ARG A 214 -7.61 7.65 5.22
C ARG A 214 -8.65 6.60 5.58
N ARG A 215 -9.62 6.39 4.67
CA ARG A 215 -10.69 5.40 4.82
C ARG A 215 -10.70 4.45 3.61
N PRO A 216 -9.79 3.45 3.60
CA PRO A 216 -9.75 2.46 2.52
C PRO A 216 -11.05 1.66 2.38
N SER A 217 -11.86 1.56 3.46
CA SER A 217 -13.17 0.90 3.47
C SER A 217 -14.11 1.44 2.39
N ILE A 218 -14.03 2.74 2.06
CA ILE A 218 -14.83 3.35 0.98
C ILE A 218 -14.51 2.65 -0.35
N GLY A 219 -13.25 2.49 -0.69
CA GLY A 219 -12.84 1.85 -1.94
C GLY A 219 -13.14 0.35 -1.95
N LEU A 220 -12.88 -0.35 -0.85
CA LEU A 220 -13.22 -1.77 -0.71
C LEU A 220 -14.74 -2.00 -0.84
N GLY A 221 -15.55 -1.10 -0.26
CA GLY A 221 -17.00 -1.10 -0.44
C GLY A 221 -17.43 -0.94 -1.90
N LEU A 222 -16.79 -0.02 -2.64
CA LEU A 222 -17.05 0.19 -4.06
C LEU A 222 -16.63 -1.02 -4.92
N LEU A 223 -15.52 -1.70 -4.60
CA LEU A 223 -15.14 -2.94 -5.28
C LEU A 223 -16.23 -4.01 -5.16
N LYS A 224 -16.83 -4.11 -3.98
CA LYS A 224 -17.98 -5.00 -3.74
C LYS A 224 -19.23 -4.54 -4.48
N GLU A 225 -19.64 -3.29 -4.27
CA GLU A 225 -20.86 -2.70 -4.84
C GLU A 225 -20.91 -2.82 -6.37
N TRP A 226 -19.75 -2.62 -7.02
CA TRP A 226 -19.62 -2.69 -8.48
C TRP A 226 -19.33 -4.10 -9.00
N GLY A 227 -19.36 -5.13 -8.14
CA GLY A 227 -19.13 -6.51 -8.54
C GLY A 227 -17.71 -6.84 -8.98
N MET A 228 -16.73 -6.02 -8.61
CA MET A 228 -15.33 -6.18 -8.99
C MET A 228 -14.57 -7.13 -8.05
N LEU A 229 -15.04 -7.28 -6.81
CA LEU A 229 -14.34 -8.03 -5.76
C LEU A 229 -14.01 -9.47 -6.19
N PRO A 230 -14.91 -10.25 -6.84
CA PRO A 230 -14.59 -11.61 -7.30
C PRO A 230 -13.45 -11.69 -8.33
N THR A 231 -13.19 -10.62 -9.07
CA THR A 231 -12.10 -10.56 -10.05
C THR A 231 -10.80 -10.06 -9.42
N VAL A 232 -10.88 -9.05 -8.56
CA VAL A 232 -9.72 -8.35 -8.00
C VAL A 232 -9.15 -9.07 -6.78
N ALA A 233 -10.03 -9.57 -5.89
CA ALA A 233 -9.68 -10.21 -4.62
C ALA A 233 -10.74 -11.25 -4.22
N PRO A 234 -10.88 -12.37 -4.97
CA PRO A 234 -11.88 -13.42 -4.68
C PRO A 234 -11.73 -14.02 -3.28
N GLU A 235 -10.55 -13.94 -2.70
CA GLU A 235 -10.24 -14.41 -1.34
C GLU A 235 -11.03 -13.66 -0.26
N LEU A 236 -11.44 -12.41 -0.55
CA LEU A 236 -12.24 -11.58 0.36
C LEU A 236 -13.76 -11.86 0.27
N VAL A 237 -14.24 -12.45 -0.83
CA VAL A 237 -15.67 -12.68 -1.06
C VAL A 237 -16.35 -13.50 0.05
N PRO A 238 -15.75 -14.59 0.58
CA PRO A 238 -16.39 -15.39 1.62
C PRO A 238 -16.60 -14.67 2.95
N LEU A 239 -15.93 -13.53 3.19
CA LEU A 239 -16.06 -12.77 4.43
C LEU A 239 -17.48 -12.22 4.64
N GLU A 240 -18.20 -11.89 3.56
CA GLU A 240 -19.56 -11.33 3.58
C GLU A 240 -20.60 -12.28 4.17
N ALA A 241 -20.43 -13.59 3.98
CA ALA A 241 -21.37 -14.58 4.47
C ALA A 241 -20.94 -15.23 5.80
N THR A 242 -19.84 -14.77 6.38
CA THR A 242 -19.27 -15.36 7.58
C THR A 242 -19.78 -14.61 8.81
N PRO A 243 -20.67 -15.23 9.62
CA PRO A 243 -21.22 -14.60 10.81
C PRO A 243 -20.17 -14.54 11.94
N GLN A 244 -20.35 -13.59 12.86
CA GLN A 244 -19.55 -13.44 14.05
C GLN A 244 -20.44 -13.39 15.30
N ASP A 245 -19.85 -13.61 16.49
CA ASP A 245 -20.58 -13.48 17.74
C ASP A 245 -20.97 -12.01 17.99
N PRO A 246 -22.28 -11.69 18.08
CA PRO A 246 -22.74 -10.30 18.21
C PRO A 246 -22.28 -9.61 19.51
N GLY A 247 -21.89 -10.38 20.52
CA GLY A 247 -21.37 -9.84 21.78
C GLY A 247 -19.97 -9.26 21.63
N TRP A 248 -19.19 -9.80 20.68
CA TRP A 248 -17.83 -9.36 20.39
C TRP A 248 -17.73 -8.52 19.10
N HIS A 249 -18.66 -8.74 18.18
CA HIS A 249 -18.68 -8.11 16.85
C HIS A 249 -20.08 -7.57 16.55
N PRO A 250 -20.52 -6.53 17.28
CA PRO A 250 -21.82 -5.90 17.04
C PRO A 250 -21.92 -5.19 15.69
N GLU A 251 -20.79 -4.95 15.02
CA GLU A 251 -20.67 -4.38 13.68
C GLU A 251 -21.21 -5.30 12.57
N GLY A 252 -21.29 -6.63 12.80
CA GLY A 252 -21.88 -7.56 11.85
C GLY A 252 -20.97 -8.73 11.45
N ASP A 253 -20.96 -9.06 10.14
CA ASP A 253 -20.15 -10.13 9.57
C ASP A 253 -18.65 -9.81 9.50
N VAL A 254 -17.84 -10.79 9.07
CA VAL A 254 -16.37 -10.60 8.97
C VAL A 254 -16.01 -9.52 7.96
N TRP A 255 -16.80 -9.33 6.88
CA TRP A 255 -16.56 -8.26 5.93
C TRP A 255 -16.73 -6.87 6.58
N ALA A 256 -17.85 -6.65 7.26
CA ALA A 256 -18.11 -5.39 7.96
C ALA A 256 -17.02 -5.06 8.97
N HIS A 257 -16.57 -6.08 9.73
CA HIS A 257 -15.43 -5.97 10.64
C HIS A 257 -14.14 -5.60 9.91
N THR A 258 -13.78 -6.32 8.85
CA THR A 258 -12.56 -6.08 8.06
C THR A 258 -12.50 -4.64 7.54
N LEU A 259 -13.62 -4.08 7.07
CA LEU A 259 -13.70 -2.69 6.63
C LEU A 259 -13.33 -1.70 7.74
N GLN A 260 -13.80 -1.93 8.96
CA GLN A 260 -13.46 -1.08 10.11
C GLN A 260 -12.00 -1.27 10.54
N VAL A 261 -11.49 -2.51 10.49
CA VAL A 261 -10.09 -2.81 10.82
C VAL A 261 -9.11 -2.13 9.84
N VAL A 262 -9.38 -2.14 8.54
CA VAL A 262 -8.50 -1.45 7.59
C VAL A 262 -8.53 0.07 7.74
N ASP A 263 -9.65 0.67 8.14
CA ASP A 263 -9.72 2.10 8.46
C ASP A 263 -8.90 2.42 9.74
N ALA A 264 -9.04 1.61 10.78
CA ALA A 264 -8.23 1.75 12.01
C ALA A 264 -6.73 1.54 11.72
N ALA A 265 -6.38 0.57 10.87
CA ALA A 265 -5.00 0.34 10.45
C ALA A 265 -4.44 1.53 9.66
N ALA A 266 -5.27 2.22 8.87
CA ALA A 266 -4.85 3.41 8.13
C ALA A 266 -4.41 4.54 9.06
N ASP A 267 -5.11 4.76 10.18
CA ASP A 267 -4.70 5.73 11.19
C ASP A 267 -3.40 5.31 11.92
N LEU A 268 -3.20 4.00 12.12
CA LEU A 268 -2.01 3.46 12.81
C LEU A 268 -0.76 3.41 11.91
N ARG A 269 -0.91 3.18 10.60
CA ARG A 269 0.22 3.13 9.65
C ARG A 269 0.97 4.45 9.58
N ASP A 270 0.25 5.59 9.73
CA ASP A 270 0.83 6.92 9.63
C ASP A 270 1.93 7.16 10.68
N GLY A 271 1.88 6.46 11.81
CA GLY A 271 2.94 6.46 12.82
C GLY A 271 4.26 5.79 12.39
N LEU A 272 4.32 5.18 11.20
CA LEU A 272 5.55 4.62 10.60
C LEU A 272 6.31 5.64 9.73
N GLY A 273 5.82 6.90 9.63
CA GLY A 273 6.45 7.93 8.79
C GLY A 273 6.44 7.53 7.31
N ASP A 274 7.59 7.70 6.64
CA ASP A 274 7.73 7.41 5.20
C ASP A 274 8.16 5.95 4.90
N ASP A 275 8.05 5.02 5.87
CA ASP A 275 8.40 3.61 5.69
C ASP A 275 7.29 2.86 4.94
N GLN A 276 7.22 3.06 3.63
CA GLN A 276 6.20 2.49 2.76
C GLN A 276 6.11 0.95 2.85
N PRO A 277 7.21 0.17 2.87
CA PRO A 277 7.12 -1.29 3.00
C PRO A 277 6.42 -1.74 4.29
N ARG A 278 6.74 -1.15 5.43
CA ARG A 278 6.12 -1.46 6.72
C ARG A 278 4.67 -0.99 6.79
N GLN A 279 4.38 0.18 6.26
CA GLN A 279 2.99 0.65 6.11
C GLN A 279 2.15 -0.35 5.31
N LEU A 280 2.68 -0.83 4.17
CA LEU A 280 2.00 -1.81 3.33
C LEU A 280 1.79 -3.14 4.06
N ALA A 281 2.78 -3.62 4.82
CA ALA A 281 2.65 -4.83 5.62
C ALA A 281 1.53 -4.72 6.66
N VAL A 282 1.41 -3.59 7.36
CA VAL A 282 0.31 -3.33 8.31
C VAL A 282 -1.04 -3.36 7.62
N MET A 283 -1.17 -2.66 6.48
CA MET A 283 -2.44 -2.57 5.76
C MET A 283 -2.89 -3.92 5.18
N LEU A 284 -1.96 -4.69 4.61
CA LEU A 284 -2.24 -6.04 4.11
C LEU A 284 -2.48 -7.02 5.25
N GLY A 285 -1.73 -6.91 6.36
CA GLY A 285 -1.97 -7.69 7.56
C GLY A 285 -3.38 -7.47 8.12
N ALA A 286 -3.81 -6.22 8.21
CA ALA A 286 -5.16 -5.85 8.64
C ALA A 286 -6.25 -6.34 7.66
N LEU A 287 -6.02 -6.25 6.35
CA LEU A 287 -6.97 -6.73 5.34
C LEU A 287 -7.13 -8.26 5.38
N CYS A 288 -6.07 -8.99 5.69
CA CYS A 288 -6.01 -10.44 5.59
C CYS A 288 -6.20 -11.18 6.93
N HIS A 289 -6.20 -10.48 8.09
CA HIS A 289 -6.13 -11.11 9.41
C HIS A 289 -7.20 -12.18 9.63
N ASP A 290 -8.37 -11.98 9.10
CA ASP A 290 -9.56 -12.83 9.28
C ASP A 290 -9.94 -13.69 8.07
N LEU A 291 -9.09 -13.82 7.06
CA LEU A 291 -9.34 -14.67 5.88
C LEU A 291 -9.53 -16.16 6.23
N GLY A 292 -9.14 -16.58 7.40
CA GLY A 292 -9.35 -17.94 7.88
C GLY A 292 -10.67 -18.18 8.59
N LYS A 293 -11.46 -17.15 8.89
CA LYS A 293 -12.77 -17.31 9.56
C LYS A 293 -13.78 -18.07 8.71
N PRO A 294 -13.92 -17.86 7.39
CA PRO A 294 -14.90 -18.60 6.61
C PRO A 294 -14.83 -20.12 6.76
N PRO A 295 -13.67 -20.80 6.65
CA PRO A 295 -13.60 -22.24 6.80
C PRO A 295 -13.64 -22.75 8.26
N THR A 296 -13.46 -21.89 9.27
CA THR A 296 -13.34 -22.29 10.68
C THR A 296 -14.52 -21.87 11.54
N THR A 297 -15.38 -20.98 11.04
CA THR A 297 -16.53 -20.48 11.78
C THR A 297 -17.56 -21.58 12.01
N ARG A 298 -17.94 -21.76 13.27
CA ARG A 298 -18.97 -22.72 13.70
C ARG A 298 -19.75 -22.21 14.90
N PHE A 299 -20.96 -22.73 15.07
CA PHE A 299 -21.76 -22.50 16.25
C PHE A 299 -21.45 -23.60 17.28
N GLU A 300 -20.94 -23.21 18.42
CA GLU A 300 -20.51 -24.13 19.50
C GLU A 300 -20.82 -23.50 20.85
N ASP A 301 -21.43 -24.28 21.77
CA ASP A 301 -21.81 -23.84 23.12
C ASP A 301 -22.65 -22.54 23.15
N GLY A 302 -23.57 -22.38 22.21
CA GLY A 302 -24.43 -21.20 22.16
C GLY A 302 -23.77 -19.94 21.60
N ARG A 303 -22.55 -20.02 21.05
CA ARG A 303 -21.77 -18.92 20.51
C ARG A 303 -21.19 -19.24 19.14
N ILE A 304 -20.94 -18.19 18.37
CA ILE A 304 -20.21 -18.28 17.11
C ILE A 304 -18.72 -18.16 17.43
N ARG A 305 -17.93 -19.15 16.99
CA ARG A 305 -16.48 -19.18 17.20
C ARG A 305 -15.77 -19.56 15.90
N SER A 306 -14.51 -19.12 15.76
CA SER A 306 -13.64 -19.42 14.61
C SER A 306 -12.27 -19.88 15.08
N PRO A 307 -12.16 -21.05 15.77
CA PRO A 307 -10.89 -21.52 16.30
C PRO A 307 -9.90 -21.86 15.20
N GLY A 308 -8.62 -21.43 15.37
CA GLY A 308 -7.55 -21.70 14.44
C GLY A 308 -7.64 -20.93 13.12
N HIS A 309 -8.44 -19.84 13.08
CA HIS A 309 -8.55 -19.03 11.88
C HIS A 309 -7.23 -18.33 11.50
N GLU A 310 -6.33 -18.13 12.43
CA GLU A 310 -5.02 -17.54 12.19
C GLU A 310 -4.19 -18.40 11.23
N GLU A 311 -4.14 -19.72 11.47
CA GLU A 311 -3.44 -20.65 10.58
C GLU A 311 -4.23 -20.95 9.30
N ALA A 312 -5.55 -21.10 9.42
CA ALA A 312 -6.44 -21.30 8.27
C ALA A 312 -6.45 -20.09 7.32
N GLY A 313 -6.08 -18.92 7.79
CA GLY A 313 -5.95 -17.69 7.01
C GLY A 313 -4.69 -17.63 6.12
N LEU A 314 -3.67 -18.44 6.38
CA LEU A 314 -2.42 -18.38 5.63
C LEU A 314 -2.56 -18.79 4.15
N PRO A 315 -3.27 -19.89 3.80
CA PRO A 315 -3.46 -20.22 2.38
C PRO A 315 -4.19 -19.14 1.57
N PRO A 316 -5.35 -18.61 1.98
CA PRO A 316 -5.99 -17.54 1.23
C PRO A 316 -5.18 -16.25 1.22
N THR A 317 -4.43 -15.91 2.28
CA THR A 317 -3.51 -14.77 2.27
C THR A 317 -2.42 -14.96 1.22
N ARG A 318 -1.78 -16.14 1.15
CA ARG A 318 -0.80 -16.43 0.09
C ARG A 318 -1.39 -16.28 -1.30
N SER A 319 -2.58 -16.83 -1.52
CA SER A 319 -3.29 -16.71 -2.82
C SER A 319 -3.50 -15.26 -3.22
N LEU A 320 -3.96 -14.41 -2.31
CA LEU A 320 -4.16 -12.98 -2.56
C LEU A 320 -2.85 -12.26 -2.86
N LEU A 321 -1.79 -12.52 -2.09
CA LEU A 321 -0.48 -11.93 -2.31
C LEU A 321 0.15 -12.39 -3.64
N ASP A 322 -0.04 -13.66 -4.04
CA ASP A 322 0.38 -14.18 -5.34
C ASP A 322 -0.37 -13.49 -6.48
N ARG A 323 -1.69 -13.35 -6.36
CA ARG A 323 -2.54 -12.65 -7.33
C ARG A 323 -2.09 -11.22 -7.56
N TRP A 324 -1.67 -10.53 -6.53
CA TRP A 324 -1.20 -9.14 -6.59
C TRP A 324 0.30 -9.01 -6.80
N SER A 325 1.01 -10.13 -6.96
CA SER A 325 2.48 -10.17 -7.12
C SER A 325 3.23 -9.46 -5.99
N VAL A 326 2.71 -9.56 -4.74
CA VAL A 326 3.32 -8.95 -3.57
C VAL A 326 4.41 -9.86 -3.03
N HIS A 327 5.65 -9.38 -3.04
CA HIS A 327 6.83 -10.07 -2.54
C HIS A 327 7.68 -9.12 -1.69
N THR A 328 8.76 -8.63 -2.25
CA THR A 328 9.70 -7.70 -1.62
C THR A 328 9.50 -6.29 -2.17
N LEU A 329 9.44 -5.30 -1.30
CA LEU A 329 9.38 -3.88 -1.66
C LEU A 329 10.59 -3.16 -1.04
N LEU A 330 11.38 -2.48 -1.86
CA LEU A 330 12.59 -1.75 -1.42
C LEU A 330 13.55 -2.59 -0.55
N GLY A 331 13.68 -3.89 -0.84
CA GLY A 331 14.52 -4.82 -0.08
C GLY A 331 13.88 -5.39 1.19
N TYR A 332 12.67 -5.01 1.54
CA TYR A 332 11.91 -5.52 2.68
C TYR A 332 10.93 -6.62 2.25
N ASP A 333 10.93 -7.76 2.92
CA ASP A 333 10.03 -8.89 2.62
C ASP A 333 8.63 -8.64 3.19
N VAL A 334 7.81 -7.92 2.42
CA VAL A 334 6.41 -7.61 2.79
C VAL A 334 5.60 -8.89 2.94
N ARG A 335 5.83 -9.89 2.04
CA ARG A 335 5.06 -11.13 2.01
C ARG A 335 5.19 -11.92 3.30
N GLU A 336 6.42 -12.24 3.70
CA GLU A 336 6.67 -13.01 4.93
C GLU A 336 6.18 -12.24 6.15
N GLN A 337 6.34 -10.94 6.16
CA GLN A 337 5.84 -10.10 7.25
C GLN A 337 4.31 -10.18 7.36
N VAL A 338 3.57 -10.04 6.25
CA VAL A 338 2.09 -10.16 6.25
C VAL A 338 1.65 -11.53 6.75
N LEU A 339 2.29 -12.61 6.30
CA LEU A 339 1.97 -13.98 6.76
C LEU A 339 2.21 -14.13 8.27
N GLY A 340 3.31 -13.57 8.78
CA GLY A 340 3.60 -13.54 10.21
C GLY A 340 2.56 -12.75 11.01
N LEU A 341 2.12 -11.60 10.50
CA LEU A 341 1.08 -10.78 11.13
C LEU A 341 -0.26 -11.52 11.20
N VAL A 342 -0.69 -12.15 10.10
CA VAL A 342 -1.93 -12.94 10.05
C VAL A 342 -1.87 -14.13 11.03
N ALA A 343 -0.76 -14.88 11.04
CA ALA A 343 -0.59 -16.04 11.92
C ALA A 343 -0.60 -15.70 13.41
N HIS A 344 -0.29 -14.46 13.76
CA HIS A 344 -0.02 -14.10 15.16
C HIS A 344 -0.84 -12.90 15.66
N HIS A 345 -1.82 -12.37 14.90
CA HIS A 345 -2.56 -11.16 15.29
C HIS A 345 -3.28 -11.26 16.66
N LEU A 346 -3.66 -12.46 17.10
CA LEU A 346 -4.25 -12.67 18.44
C LEU A 346 -3.23 -12.76 19.57
N LYS A 347 -1.92 -12.93 19.25
CA LYS A 347 -0.89 -13.15 20.28
C LYS A 347 -0.78 -12.03 21.32
N PRO A 348 -0.87 -10.72 20.96
CA PRO A 348 -0.83 -9.65 21.95
C PRO A 348 -1.89 -9.80 23.04
N GLY A 349 -3.15 -10.13 22.67
CA GLY A 349 -4.22 -10.39 23.62
C GLY A 349 -3.97 -11.63 24.48
N GLN A 350 -3.60 -12.76 23.85
CA GLN A 350 -3.30 -14.01 24.55
C GLN A 350 -2.15 -13.85 25.57
N LEU A 351 -1.08 -13.15 25.20
CA LEU A 351 0.04 -12.87 26.09
C LEU A 351 -0.36 -11.96 27.26
N TYR A 352 -1.25 -11.03 27.03
CA TYR A 352 -1.79 -10.16 28.09
C TYR A 352 -2.64 -10.95 29.09
N ASP A 353 -3.48 -11.86 28.62
CA ASP A 353 -4.32 -12.69 29.48
C ASP A 353 -3.46 -13.60 30.39
N GLU A 354 -2.30 -14.02 29.90
CA GLU A 354 -1.34 -14.87 30.64
C GLU A 354 -0.17 -14.06 31.22
N ARG A 355 -0.21 -12.74 31.28
CA ARG A 355 0.93 -11.85 31.63
C ARG A 355 1.62 -12.14 32.94
N ASP A 356 0.88 -12.69 33.91
CA ASP A 356 1.43 -13.05 35.23
C ASP A 356 2.23 -14.36 35.20
N ARG A 357 2.14 -15.13 34.10
CA ARG A 357 2.77 -16.46 33.94
C ARG A 357 3.76 -16.52 32.79
N VAL A 358 3.58 -15.66 31.79
CA VAL A 358 4.39 -15.65 30.56
C VAL A 358 5.64 -14.81 30.76
N GLY A 359 6.81 -15.46 30.57
CA GLY A 359 8.10 -14.77 30.59
C GLY A 359 8.40 -14.00 29.30
N ASP A 360 9.37 -13.09 29.35
CA ASP A 360 9.84 -12.25 28.24
C ASP A 360 10.31 -13.04 27.03
N GLY A 361 10.72 -14.29 27.22
CA GLY A 361 11.11 -15.20 26.14
C GLY A 361 10.02 -15.43 25.10
N ALA A 362 8.76 -15.41 25.49
CA ALA A 362 7.64 -15.54 24.56
C ALA A 362 7.58 -14.37 23.56
N ILE A 363 7.77 -13.14 24.04
CA ILE A 363 7.79 -11.92 23.19
C ILE A 363 9.04 -11.93 22.29
N ARG A 364 10.22 -12.29 22.82
CA ARG A 364 11.44 -12.40 22.02
C ARG A 364 11.33 -13.48 20.93
N ARG A 365 10.67 -14.61 21.20
CA ARG A 365 10.39 -15.66 20.19
C ARG A 365 9.41 -15.17 19.13
N LEU A 366 8.41 -14.39 19.52
CA LEU A 366 7.45 -13.79 18.59
C LEU A 366 8.16 -12.84 17.61
N ALA A 367 9.16 -12.09 18.06
CA ALA A 367 9.99 -11.22 17.21
C ALA A 367 10.76 -11.97 16.10
N ARG A 368 10.91 -13.31 16.21
CA ARG A 368 11.46 -14.17 15.14
C ARG A 368 10.45 -14.51 14.05
N LYS A 369 9.18 -14.26 14.28
CA LYS A 369 8.07 -14.62 13.39
C LYS A 369 7.53 -13.45 12.60
N CYS A 370 7.49 -12.30 13.21
CA CYS A 370 7.10 -11.03 12.60
C CYS A 370 7.62 -9.88 13.46
N GLU A 371 7.64 -8.66 12.91
CA GLU A 371 8.00 -7.46 13.67
C GLU A 371 6.94 -7.13 14.72
N PRO A 372 7.28 -7.14 16.02
CA PRO A 372 6.30 -6.91 17.08
C PRO A 372 5.62 -5.53 17.05
N ASP A 373 6.28 -4.47 16.55
CA ASP A 373 5.64 -3.16 16.38
C ASP A 373 4.52 -3.21 15.33
N LEU A 374 4.74 -3.92 14.21
CA LEU A 374 3.71 -4.09 13.20
C LEU A 374 2.58 -4.99 13.68
N LEU A 375 2.92 -6.04 14.44
CA LEU A 375 1.95 -6.92 15.06
C LEU A 375 1.05 -6.16 16.05
N TYR A 376 1.64 -5.30 16.89
CA TYR A 376 0.88 -4.39 17.74
C TYR A 376 -0.13 -3.56 16.94
N ARG A 377 0.29 -2.99 15.81
CA ARG A 377 -0.60 -2.14 14.99
C ARG A 377 -1.76 -2.93 14.39
N VAL A 378 -1.50 -4.12 13.88
CA VAL A 378 -2.56 -4.99 13.34
C VAL A 378 -3.52 -5.44 14.44
N ALA A 379 -3.02 -5.93 15.57
CA ALA A 379 -3.85 -6.36 16.68
C ALA A 379 -4.64 -5.20 17.30
N LYS A 380 -4.06 -3.99 17.35
CA LYS A 380 -4.75 -2.78 17.80
C LYS A 380 -5.83 -2.37 16.81
N ALA A 381 -5.56 -2.44 15.51
CA ALA A 381 -6.55 -2.18 14.48
C ALA A 381 -7.74 -3.14 14.57
N ASP A 382 -7.50 -4.44 14.76
CA ASP A 382 -8.54 -5.45 15.01
C ASP A 382 -9.40 -5.08 16.24
N CYS A 383 -8.76 -4.71 17.35
CA CYS A 383 -9.47 -4.28 18.56
C CYS A 383 -10.34 -3.02 18.29
N LEU A 384 -9.79 -2.01 17.61
CA LEU A 384 -10.48 -0.75 17.31
C LEU A 384 -11.54 -0.90 16.19
N GLY A 385 -11.39 -1.90 15.33
CA GLY A 385 -12.36 -2.26 14.28
C GLY A 385 -13.64 -2.88 14.79
N ARG A 386 -13.68 -3.31 16.04
CA ARG A 386 -14.91 -3.62 16.76
C ARG A 386 -15.63 -2.30 17.07
N ARG A 387 -16.87 -2.37 17.48
CA ARG A 387 -17.69 -1.17 17.74
C ARG A 387 -16.88 -0.04 18.39
N PRO A 388 -16.83 1.17 17.81
CA PRO A 388 -16.04 2.28 18.33
C PRO A 388 -16.37 2.59 19.80
N GLY A 389 -15.32 2.60 20.66
CA GLY A 389 -15.43 2.89 22.09
C GLY A 389 -15.93 1.74 22.97
N ALA A 390 -16.23 0.56 22.38
CA ALA A 390 -16.66 -0.60 23.17
C ALA A 390 -15.49 -1.41 23.76
N PHE A 391 -14.31 -1.33 23.13
CA PHE A 391 -13.13 -2.07 23.55
C PHE A 391 -11.92 -1.13 23.64
N GLU A 392 -11.27 -1.13 24.78
CA GLU A 392 -10.00 -0.41 24.96
C GLU A 392 -8.84 -1.34 24.61
N PRO A 393 -7.81 -0.87 23.88
CA PRO A 393 -6.69 -1.68 23.43
C PRO A 393 -5.64 -1.92 24.54
N VAL A 394 -6.06 -2.12 25.78
CA VAL A 394 -5.17 -2.23 26.96
C VAL A 394 -4.12 -3.35 26.77
N ALA A 395 -4.54 -4.49 26.24
CA ALA A 395 -3.64 -5.61 25.98
C ALA A 395 -2.56 -5.27 24.95
N MET A 396 -2.93 -4.49 23.90
CA MET A 396 -2.01 -4.07 22.86
C MET A 396 -1.02 -3.03 23.39
N GLU A 397 -1.47 -2.07 24.21
CA GLU A 397 -0.59 -1.08 24.83
C GLU A 397 0.41 -1.74 25.80
N TRP A 398 -0.05 -2.70 26.61
CA TRP A 398 0.84 -3.50 27.44
C TRP A 398 1.88 -4.27 26.61
N PHE A 399 1.45 -4.88 25.51
CA PHE A 399 2.34 -5.61 24.61
C PHE A 399 3.41 -4.68 24.02
N LEU A 400 3.02 -3.51 23.50
CA LEU A 400 3.94 -2.53 22.95
C LEU A 400 4.96 -2.05 23.98
N GLU A 401 4.53 -1.79 25.21
CA GLU A 401 5.42 -1.39 26.30
C GLU A 401 6.47 -2.47 26.60
N ARG A 402 6.04 -3.75 26.65
CA ARG A 402 6.97 -4.89 26.86
C ARG A 402 7.94 -5.03 25.67
N VAL A 403 7.47 -4.88 24.45
CA VAL A 403 8.28 -4.92 23.24
C VAL A 403 9.38 -3.84 23.26
N ARG A 404 9.05 -2.64 23.72
CA ARG A 404 10.01 -1.52 23.88
C ARG A 404 11.02 -1.79 24.99
N GLN A 405 10.57 -2.24 26.14
CA GLN A 405 11.46 -2.59 27.26
C GLN A 405 12.47 -3.69 26.90
N LEU A 406 12.08 -4.62 26.03
CA LEU A 406 12.90 -5.73 25.57
C LEU A 406 13.77 -5.40 24.34
N ASP A 407 13.59 -4.20 23.76
CA ASP A 407 14.26 -3.74 22.53
C ASP A 407 14.09 -4.70 21.34
N VAL A 408 12.88 -5.20 21.13
CA VAL A 408 12.56 -6.17 20.07
C VAL A 408 11.49 -5.69 19.10
N ALA A 409 11.30 -4.39 18.98
CA ALA A 409 10.23 -3.80 18.16
C ALA A 409 10.28 -4.22 16.69
N VAL A 410 11.48 -4.31 16.12
CA VAL A 410 11.73 -4.58 14.69
C VAL A 410 12.28 -5.99 14.47
N ARG A 411 13.09 -6.50 15.38
CA ARG A 411 13.79 -7.79 15.21
C ARG A 411 14.06 -8.47 16.55
N PRO A 412 14.26 -9.79 16.56
CA PRO A 412 14.71 -10.48 17.76
C PRO A 412 16.13 -10.05 18.15
N PRO A 413 16.56 -10.27 19.40
CA PRO A 413 17.93 -10.01 19.80
C PRO A 413 18.90 -10.87 18.97
N ASP A 414 20.05 -10.29 18.58
CA ASP A 414 21.07 -11.05 17.87
C ASP A 414 21.64 -12.18 18.78
N PRO A 415 21.94 -13.38 18.21
CA PRO A 415 22.57 -14.45 18.96
C PRO A 415 23.93 -14.01 19.54
N ILE A 416 24.08 -14.12 20.85
CA ILE A 416 25.32 -13.80 21.56
C ILE A 416 26.39 -14.82 21.19
N LEU A 417 26.04 -16.14 21.20
CA LEU A 417 26.96 -17.20 20.78
C LEU A 417 26.89 -17.37 19.26
N LYS A 418 28.01 -17.26 18.59
CA LYS A 418 28.15 -17.49 17.13
C LYS A 418 28.84 -18.82 16.84
N GLY A 419 28.66 -19.36 15.65
CA GLY A 419 29.30 -20.60 15.26
C GLY A 419 30.84 -20.65 15.48
N ARG A 420 31.52 -19.51 15.24
CA ARG A 420 32.97 -19.38 15.52
C ARG A 420 33.32 -19.59 16.98
N ASP A 421 32.45 -19.18 17.91
CA ASP A 421 32.69 -19.29 19.34
C ASP A 421 32.56 -20.75 19.79
N VAL A 422 31.68 -21.51 19.15
CA VAL A 422 31.53 -22.97 19.38
C VAL A 422 32.72 -23.76 18.83
N LEU A 423 33.28 -23.35 17.68
CA LEU A 423 34.49 -23.97 17.13
C LEU A 423 35.70 -23.82 18.07
N VAL A 424 35.83 -22.67 18.75
CA VAL A 424 36.91 -22.45 19.77
C VAL A 424 36.77 -23.39 20.95
N LEU A 425 35.56 -23.89 21.24
CA LEU A 425 35.32 -24.89 22.27
C LEU A 425 35.71 -26.32 21.86
N GLY A 426 36.28 -26.51 20.67
CA GLY A 426 36.77 -27.80 20.17
C GLY A 426 35.71 -28.62 19.41
N VAL A 427 34.54 -28.05 19.13
CA VAL A 427 33.49 -28.73 18.34
C VAL A 427 33.87 -28.68 16.86
N PRO A 428 33.93 -29.82 16.15
CA PRO A 428 34.25 -29.82 14.72
C PRO A 428 33.17 -29.11 13.88
N PRO A 429 33.53 -28.52 12.75
CA PRO A 429 32.55 -27.89 11.85
C PRO A 429 31.48 -28.89 11.42
N GLY A 430 30.19 -28.51 11.54
CA GLY A 430 29.09 -29.39 11.15
C GLY A 430 27.76 -29.04 11.82
N ARG A 431 26.82 -29.98 11.74
CA ARG A 431 25.44 -29.82 12.26
C ARG A 431 25.40 -29.56 13.77
N GLU A 432 26.38 -30.11 14.50
CA GLU A 432 26.49 -29.98 15.96
C GLU A 432 26.71 -28.51 16.38
N VAL A 433 27.53 -27.76 15.66
CA VAL A 433 27.70 -26.31 15.90
C VAL A 433 26.35 -25.59 15.81
N GLY A 434 25.56 -25.89 14.79
CA GLY A 434 24.24 -25.27 14.61
C GLY A 434 23.24 -25.68 15.69
N ARG A 435 23.32 -26.91 16.20
CA ARG A 435 22.49 -27.40 17.33
C ARG A 435 22.80 -26.62 18.59
N ILE A 436 24.09 -26.50 18.95
CA ILE A 436 24.53 -25.80 20.13
C ILE A 436 24.15 -24.31 20.08
N VAL A 437 24.41 -23.64 18.95
CA VAL A 437 24.05 -22.22 18.77
C VAL A 437 22.55 -22.02 18.99
N ARG A 438 21.70 -22.88 18.40
CA ARG A 438 20.24 -22.79 18.57
C ARG A 438 19.82 -23.01 20.02
N ALA A 439 20.36 -24.02 20.68
CA ALA A 439 20.02 -24.34 22.07
C ALA A 439 20.41 -23.19 23.02
N VAL A 440 21.62 -22.64 22.87
CA VAL A 440 22.07 -21.47 23.66
C VAL A 440 21.21 -20.24 23.35
N TYR A 441 20.82 -20.06 22.09
CA TYR A 441 19.96 -18.93 21.69
C TYR A 441 18.55 -19.01 22.34
N GLU A 442 17.96 -20.20 22.46
CA GLU A 442 16.70 -20.37 23.21
C GLU A 442 16.85 -19.95 24.68
N ARG A 443 18.00 -20.28 25.32
CA ARG A 443 18.31 -19.85 26.71
C ARG A 443 18.51 -18.32 26.79
N GLN A 444 19.09 -17.73 25.75
CA GLN A 444 19.20 -16.28 25.65
C GLN A 444 17.83 -15.61 25.52
N LEU A 445 16.94 -16.17 24.69
CA LEU A 445 15.57 -15.65 24.56
C LEU A 445 14.82 -15.71 25.90
N ASP A 446 15.03 -16.73 26.73
CA ASP A 446 14.47 -16.83 28.08
C ASP A 446 15.14 -15.87 29.08
N GLY A 447 16.23 -15.21 28.72
CA GLY A 447 16.97 -14.32 29.59
C GLY A 447 17.92 -15.02 30.56
N ALA A 448 18.09 -16.35 30.42
CA ALA A 448 19.02 -17.14 31.26
C ALA A 448 20.48 -17.00 30.80
N VAL A 449 20.73 -16.46 29.62
CA VAL A 449 22.03 -16.15 29.02
C VAL A 449 22.01 -14.72 28.53
N THR A 450 22.87 -13.87 29.06
CA THR A 450 22.92 -12.44 28.80
C THR A 450 24.31 -11.95 28.34
N THR A 451 25.36 -12.75 28.58
CA THR A 451 26.75 -12.46 28.22
C THR A 451 27.36 -13.57 27.39
N LEU A 452 28.46 -13.25 26.67
CA LEU A 452 29.19 -14.26 25.91
C LEU A 452 29.80 -15.34 26.80
N GLU A 453 30.24 -14.98 28.02
CA GLU A 453 30.80 -15.92 29.01
C GLU A 453 29.74 -16.93 29.46
N GLU A 454 28.53 -16.45 29.77
CA GLU A 454 27.40 -17.33 30.12
C GLU A 454 26.99 -18.21 28.92
N ALA A 455 27.01 -17.67 27.71
CA ALA A 455 26.71 -18.41 26.50
C ALA A 455 27.73 -19.54 26.22
N GLN A 456 29.01 -19.27 26.44
CA GLN A 456 30.05 -20.28 26.34
C GLN A 456 29.97 -21.34 27.44
N ALA A 457 29.64 -20.94 28.67
CA ALA A 457 29.42 -21.89 29.78
C ALA A 457 28.25 -22.82 29.47
N GLU A 458 27.14 -22.28 28.99
CA GLU A 458 25.97 -23.07 28.58
C GLU A 458 26.28 -24.01 27.40
N ALA A 459 27.08 -23.53 26.42
CA ALA A 459 27.53 -24.40 25.31
C ALA A 459 28.37 -25.59 25.81
N ARG A 460 29.26 -25.41 26.80
CA ARG A 460 30.02 -26.50 27.41
C ARG A 460 29.09 -27.47 28.16
N ARG A 461 28.11 -26.96 28.90
CA ARG A 461 27.12 -27.80 29.59
C ARG A 461 26.36 -28.72 28.63
N ILE A 462 25.94 -28.16 27.48
CA ILE A 462 25.24 -28.91 26.43
C ILE A 462 26.17 -29.98 25.79
N LEU A 463 27.48 -29.73 25.71
CA LEU A 463 28.43 -30.70 25.20
C LEU A 463 28.68 -31.86 26.16
N GLU A 464 28.66 -31.56 27.48
CA GLU A 464 28.85 -32.57 28.54
C GLU A 464 27.63 -33.46 28.78
N SER A 465 26.42 -32.94 28.46
CA SER A 465 25.14 -33.65 28.68
C SER A 465 24.26 -33.58 27.41
N PRO A 466 24.59 -34.33 26.34
CA PRO A 466 23.87 -34.24 25.05
C PRO A 466 22.39 -34.67 25.09
N SER A 467 21.96 -35.42 26.12
CA SER A 467 20.64 -36.04 26.21
C SER A 467 19.52 -35.17 26.79
N GLU A 468 19.78 -33.91 27.17
CA GLU A 468 18.77 -33.00 27.76
C GLU A 468 18.20 -31.99 26.75
N VAL A 469 18.53 -32.06 25.46
CA VAL A 469 18.23 -31.02 24.43
C VAL A 469 17.68 -31.62 23.13
N ASP A 470 16.88 -32.68 23.18
CA ASP A 470 16.08 -33.17 22.04
C ASP A 470 14.65 -32.60 22.08
#